data_ec572e2eb3e366a25d83883a4afbd027
#
_entry.id   ec572e2eb3e366a25d83883a4afbd027
#
_cell.length_a   1.000
_cell.length_b   1.000
_cell.length_c   1.000
_cell.angle_alpha   90.00
_cell.angle_beta   90.00
_cell.angle_gamma   90.00
#
_symmetry.space_group_name_H-M   'P 1'
#
loop_
_entity.id
_entity.type
_entity.pdbx_description
1 polymer ?
#
loop_
_entity_poly.entity_id
_entity_poly.type
_entity_poly.pdbx_seq_one_letter_code
_entity_poly.pdbx_strand_id
1 'polypeptide(L)'
;EKRTDGYHNLETVFYPIPLYDALEIKHMGEEFPSLVNCDLKVTGNIVDCNEADNLVIKAYNLLAKDYKLPRVHAHLFKYIPSQAGLGGGSSDAAYMIRLIDERFRLNIGKTEMERYAAKLGADCAFFISSEPVFATGIGNVFSPIKGIKETLKGYYITIIKPNVAVSTKEAYANIIPHKPKICCRDIIKQPIET
;
A
#
# COMPACT_ATOMS: atom_id res chain seq x y z
N GLU A 1 -1.29 -22.07 -3.20
CA GLU A 1 -2.42 -22.72 -3.91
C GLU A 1 -3.12 -21.69 -4.78
N LYS A 2 -3.50 -22.06 -6.03
CA LYS A 2 -4.32 -21.21 -6.89
C LYS A 2 -5.79 -21.36 -6.47
N ARG A 3 -6.46 -20.25 -6.26
CA ARG A 3 -7.86 -20.19 -5.81
C ARG A 3 -8.82 -20.19 -7.01
N THR A 4 -10.06 -20.51 -6.76
CA THR A 4 -11.13 -20.47 -7.78
C THR A 4 -11.48 -19.06 -8.27
N ASP A 5 -11.17 -18.04 -7.44
CA ASP A 5 -11.33 -16.61 -7.78
C ASP A 5 -10.17 -16.05 -8.64
N GLY A 6 -9.22 -16.90 -9.04
CA GLY A 6 -8.05 -16.52 -9.86
C GLY A 6 -6.86 -15.98 -9.07
N TYR A 7 -7.01 -15.73 -7.78
CA TYR A 7 -5.90 -15.34 -6.90
C TYR A 7 -5.09 -16.56 -6.44
N HIS A 8 -3.98 -16.27 -5.77
CA HIS A 8 -3.13 -17.28 -5.14
C HIS A 8 -3.13 -17.10 -3.62
N ASN A 9 -3.19 -18.20 -2.89
CA ASN A 9 -2.88 -18.14 -1.47
C ASN A 9 -1.39 -17.88 -1.29
N LEU A 10 -1.10 -16.89 -0.44
CA LEU A 10 0.26 -16.43 -0.14
C LEU A 10 0.61 -16.74 1.31
N GLU A 11 1.88 -16.99 1.54
CA GLU A 11 2.55 -16.87 2.83
C GLU A 11 3.78 -15.99 2.62
N THR A 12 3.81 -14.84 3.27
CA THR A 12 4.90 -13.87 3.09
C THR A 12 5.07 -13.00 4.33
N VAL A 13 6.16 -12.25 4.35
CA VAL A 13 6.41 -11.20 5.35
C VAL A 13 6.35 -9.85 4.65
N PHE A 14 5.55 -8.93 5.18
CA PHE A 14 5.64 -7.54 4.84
C PHE A 14 6.48 -6.81 5.89
N TYR A 15 7.49 -6.10 5.41
CA TYR A 15 8.39 -5.31 6.22
C TYR A 15 8.52 -3.90 5.63
N PRO A 16 8.19 -2.85 6.39
CA PRO A 16 8.29 -1.48 5.88
C PRO A 16 9.77 -1.07 5.82
N ILE A 17 10.14 -0.47 4.71
CA ILE A 17 11.48 0.08 4.50
C ILE A 17 11.44 1.62 4.54
N PRO A 18 12.53 2.31 4.91
CA PRO A 18 12.59 3.76 4.99
C PRO A 18 12.74 4.41 3.59
N LEU A 19 11.78 4.17 2.73
CA LEU A 19 11.66 4.77 1.41
C LEU A 19 10.28 5.41 1.31
N TYR A 20 10.19 6.70 1.02
CA TYR A 20 8.97 7.47 1.18
C TYR A 20 8.62 8.27 -0.06
N ASP A 21 7.34 8.32 -0.36
CA ASP A 21 6.71 9.39 -1.12
C ASP A 21 6.25 10.49 -0.16
N ALA A 22 5.91 11.67 -0.66
CA ALA A 22 5.32 12.71 0.16
C ALA A 22 3.92 13.05 -0.35
N LEU A 23 2.96 13.09 0.55
CA LEU A 23 1.57 13.43 0.25
C LEU A 23 1.09 14.54 1.18
N GLU A 24 0.53 15.58 0.58
CA GLU A 24 -0.10 16.68 1.30
C GLU A 24 -1.51 16.95 0.78
N ILE A 25 -2.40 17.44 1.64
CA ILE A 25 -3.73 17.91 1.25
C ILE A 25 -4.00 19.30 1.81
N LYS A 26 -4.70 20.11 1.00
CA LYS A 26 -5.17 21.43 1.38
C LYS A 26 -6.65 21.55 1.05
N HIS A 27 -7.42 22.20 1.92
CA HIS A 27 -8.80 22.51 1.63
C HIS A 27 -8.90 23.37 0.36
N MET A 28 -9.78 22.99 -0.56
CA MET A 28 -10.05 23.76 -1.78
C MET A 28 -11.13 24.78 -1.48
N GLY A 29 -10.85 26.07 -1.72
CA GLY A 29 -11.84 27.13 -1.54
C GLY A 29 -13.03 26.99 -2.49
N GLU A 30 -14.16 27.55 -2.10
CA GLU A 30 -15.39 27.52 -2.92
C GLU A 30 -15.24 28.26 -4.25
N GLU A 31 -14.37 29.25 -4.27
CA GLU A 31 -14.02 30.06 -5.44
C GLU A 31 -13.26 29.30 -6.51
N PHE A 32 -12.71 28.12 -6.19
CA PHE A 32 -11.94 27.33 -7.15
C PHE A 32 -12.86 26.66 -8.16
N PRO A 33 -12.71 26.93 -9.47
CA PRO A 33 -13.70 26.57 -10.50
C PRO A 33 -13.69 25.08 -10.90
N SER A 34 -12.96 24.23 -10.20
CA SER A 34 -12.92 22.79 -10.50
C SER A 34 -14.22 22.09 -10.14
N LEU A 35 -14.65 21.14 -10.96
CA LEU A 35 -15.79 20.25 -10.69
C LEU A 35 -15.39 19.00 -9.90
N VAL A 36 -14.08 18.75 -9.73
CA VAL A 36 -13.59 17.58 -8.99
C VAL A 36 -13.57 17.85 -7.48
N ASN A 37 -13.78 16.81 -6.70
CA ASN A 37 -13.74 16.91 -5.24
C ASN A 37 -12.32 16.73 -4.68
N CYS A 38 -11.46 16.01 -5.40
CA CYS A 38 -10.05 15.86 -5.09
C CYS A 38 -9.24 16.18 -6.34
N ASP A 39 -8.59 17.31 -6.36
CA ASP A 39 -7.72 17.79 -7.44
C ASP A 39 -6.28 17.35 -7.11
N LEU A 40 -5.77 16.35 -7.84
CA LEU A 40 -4.48 15.72 -7.55
C LEU A 40 -3.40 16.22 -8.52
N LYS A 41 -2.35 16.80 -7.97
CA LYS A 41 -1.09 17.05 -8.69
C LYS A 41 -0.07 15.99 -8.31
N VAL A 42 0.53 15.34 -9.31
CA VAL A 42 1.65 14.40 -9.11
C VAL A 42 2.93 15.01 -9.65
N THR A 43 4.01 14.91 -8.88
CA THR A 43 5.37 15.34 -9.28
C THR A 43 6.39 14.26 -8.91
N GLY A 44 7.63 14.40 -9.34
CA GLY A 44 8.69 13.41 -9.12
C GLY A 44 8.69 12.32 -10.18
N ASN A 45 8.78 11.05 -9.76
CA ASN A 45 8.79 9.91 -10.69
C ASN A 45 7.46 9.78 -11.42
N ILE A 46 7.54 9.35 -12.68
CA ILE A 46 6.36 9.18 -13.54
C ILE A 46 5.44 8.09 -12.97
N VAL A 47 4.16 8.40 -12.91
CA VAL A 47 3.08 7.46 -12.60
C VAL A 47 2.31 7.21 -13.89
N ASP A 48 2.41 6.00 -14.40
CA ASP A 48 1.73 5.60 -15.64
C ASP A 48 0.31 5.10 -15.32
N CYS A 49 -0.57 6.03 -14.99
CA CYS A 49 -2.01 5.78 -14.85
C CYS A 49 -2.80 7.05 -15.14
N ASN A 50 -4.06 6.87 -15.57
CA ASN A 50 -4.99 8.00 -15.64
C ASN A 50 -5.21 8.58 -14.22
N GLU A 51 -5.44 9.88 -14.13
CA GLU A 51 -5.67 10.57 -12.87
C GLU A 51 -6.79 9.91 -12.05
N ALA A 52 -7.93 9.61 -12.68
CA ALA A 52 -9.05 8.93 -12.04
C ALA A 52 -8.73 7.53 -11.49
N ASP A 53 -7.70 6.88 -12.02
CA ASP A 53 -7.24 5.57 -11.60
C ASP A 53 -6.20 5.62 -10.49
N ASN A 54 -5.69 6.81 -10.16
CA ASN A 54 -4.76 6.99 -9.07
C ASN A 54 -5.40 6.60 -7.73
N LEU A 55 -4.70 5.75 -6.97
CA LEU A 55 -5.22 5.22 -5.71
C LEU A 55 -5.44 6.30 -4.64
N VAL A 56 -4.75 7.42 -4.70
CA VAL A 56 -4.98 8.59 -3.83
C VAL A 56 -6.39 9.16 -4.06
N ILE A 57 -6.77 9.35 -5.33
CA ILE A 57 -8.13 9.82 -5.68
C ILE A 57 -9.18 8.78 -5.31
N LYS A 58 -8.91 7.50 -5.58
CA LYS A 58 -9.81 6.41 -5.20
C LYS A 58 -10.02 6.34 -3.69
N ALA A 59 -8.98 6.57 -2.90
CA ALA A 59 -9.05 6.62 -1.44
C ALA A 59 -9.94 7.77 -0.95
N TYR A 60 -9.74 8.98 -1.49
CA TYR A 60 -10.59 10.12 -1.18
C TYR A 60 -12.06 9.83 -1.52
N ASN A 61 -12.32 9.39 -2.76
CA ASN A 61 -13.67 9.13 -3.24
C ASN A 61 -14.36 7.99 -2.46
N LEU A 62 -13.59 7.02 -1.97
CA LEU A 62 -14.11 5.93 -1.16
C LEU A 62 -14.61 6.44 0.20
N LEU A 63 -13.82 7.28 0.87
CA LEU A 63 -14.21 7.89 2.14
C LEU A 63 -15.36 8.91 1.97
N ALA A 64 -15.39 9.66 0.87
CA ALA A 64 -16.41 10.63 0.58
C ALA A 64 -17.83 10.03 0.40
N LYS A 65 -17.94 8.71 0.24
CA LYS A 65 -19.26 8.01 0.23
C LYS A 65 -19.90 7.94 1.60
N ASP A 66 -19.07 7.83 2.63
CA ASP A 66 -19.53 7.58 4.00
C ASP A 66 -19.34 8.80 4.91
N TYR A 67 -18.46 9.73 4.53
CA TYR A 67 -18.14 10.95 5.27
C TYR A 67 -18.36 12.19 4.41
N LYS A 68 -18.92 13.24 5.01
CA LYS A 68 -19.04 14.54 4.35
C LYS A 68 -17.66 15.21 4.31
N LEU A 69 -16.90 14.98 3.25
CA LEU A 69 -15.60 15.57 3.06
C LEU A 69 -15.67 16.90 2.30
N PRO A 70 -14.85 17.88 2.68
CA PRO A 70 -14.69 19.09 1.87
C PRO A 70 -13.85 18.77 0.63
N ARG A 71 -13.96 19.60 -0.40
CA ARG A 71 -13.10 19.54 -1.58
C ARG A 71 -11.64 19.81 -1.19
N VAL A 72 -10.70 19.11 -1.82
CA VAL A 72 -9.27 19.21 -1.50
C VAL A 72 -8.40 19.32 -2.75
N HIS A 73 -7.33 20.11 -2.64
CA HIS A 73 -6.14 19.94 -3.46
C HIS A 73 -5.24 18.91 -2.78
N ALA A 74 -4.76 17.95 -3.53
CA ALA A 74 -3.78 16.98 -3.10
C ALA A 74 -2.50 17.13 -3.94
N HIS A 75 -1.34 17.02 -3.31
CA HIS A 75 -0.07 16.95 -4.02
C HIS A 75 0.68 15.71 -3.57
N LEU A 76 1.02 14.87 -4.53
CA LEU A 76 1.80 13.66 -4.35
C LEU A 76 3.16 13.82 -5.03
N PHE A 77 4.23 13.86 -4.24
CA PHE A 77 5.59 13.78 -4.74
C PHE A 77 6.04 12.32 -4.73
N LYS A 78 6.26 11.75 -5.92
CA LYS A 78 6.68 10.37 -6.10
C LYS A 78 8.19 10.24 -6.12
N TYR A 79 8.72 9.53 -5.16
CA TYR A 79 10.12 9.08 -5.12
C TYR A 79 10.23 7.56 -5.31
N ILE A 80 9.27 6.80 -4.80
CA ILE A 80 9.21 5.34 -4.96
C ILE A 80 8.89 5.02 -6.43
N PRO A 81 9.72 4.24 -7.13
CA PRO A 81 9.45 3.86 -8.51
C PRO A 81 8.12 3.11 -8.65
N SER A 82 7.35 3.45 -9.68
CA SER A 82 6.14 2.71 -10.04
C SER A 82 6.47 1.31 -10.55
N GLN A 83 5.58 0.35 -10.34
CA GLN A 83 5.71 -1.04 -10.82
C GLN A 83 7.02 -1.72 -10.38
N ALA A 84 7.51 -1.37 -9.20
CA ALA A 84 8.74 -1.89 -8.61
C ALA A 84 8.51 -3.00 -7.56
N GLY A 85 7.27 -3.42 -7.31
CA GLY A 85 6.95 -4.38 -6.24
C GLY A 85 7.10 -3.82 -4.82
N LEU A 86 7.25 -2.49 -4.68
CA LEU A 86 7.49 -1.83 -3.39
C LEU A 86 6.19 -1.34 -2.71
N GLY A 87 5.04 -1.53 -3.33
CA GLY A 87 3.76 -1.10 -2.77
C GLY A 87 3.56 0.42 -2.67
N GLY A 88 4.33 1.23 -3.43
CA GLY A 88 4.29 2.70 -3.33
C GLY A 88 2.88 3.28 -3.50
N GLY A 89 2.15 2.90 -4.56
CA GLY A 89 0.78 3.36 -4.77
C GLY A 89 -0.19 2.91 -3.68
N SER A 90 -0.02 1.70 -3.13
CA SER A 90 -0.81 1.18 -2.01
C SER A 90 -0.50 1.93 -0.71
N SER A 91 0.75 2.32 -0.52
CA SER A 91 1.17 3.21 0.57
C SER A 91 0.51 4.58 0.45
N ASP A 92 0.58 5.21 -0.74
CA ASP A 92 -0.03 6.53 -0.98
C ASP A 92 -1.53 6.53 -0.66
N ALA A 93 -2.24 5.47 -1.07
CA ALA A 93 -3.67 5.32 -0.78
C ALA A 93 -3.97 5.19 0.72
N ALA A 94 -3.19 4.38 1.43
CA ALA A 94 -3.35 4.20 2.87
C ALA A 94 -3.05 5.50 3.63
N TYR A 95 -2.01 6.21 3.22
CA TYR A 95 -1.67 7.51 3.81
C TYR A 95 -2.70 8.58 3.48
N MET A 96 -3.34 8.55 2.30
CA MET A 96 -4.47 9.44 2.01
C MET A 96 -5.64 9.21 2.98
N ILE A 97 -5.97 7.95 3.30
CA ILE A 97 -7.01 7.64 4.29
C ILE A 97 -6.63 8.22 5.67
N ARG A 98 -5.40 7.98 6.13
CA ARG A 98 -4.91 8.51 7.41
C ARG A 98 -4.88 10.03 7.45
N LEU A 99 -4.41 10.65 6.38
CA LEU A 99 -4.30 12.11 6.26
C LEU A 99 -5.68 12.79 6.29
N ILE A 100 -6.67 12.21 5.62
CA ILE A 100 -8.07 12.68 5.65
C ILE A 100 -8.65 12.55 7.07
N ASP A 101 -8.47 11.39 7.70
CA ASP A 101 -8.94 11.16 9.07
C ASP A 101 -8.35 12.20 10.04
N GLU A 102 -7.04 12.39 10.01
CA GLU A 102 -6.33 13.35 10.86
C GLU A 102 -6.75 14.79 10.57
N ARG A 103 -6.75 15.17 9.29
CA ARG A 103 -7.01 16.55 8.87
C ARG A 103 -8.43 17.02 9.16
N PHE A 104 -9.40 16.13 8.98
CA PHE A 104 -10.83 16.43 9.16
C PHE A 104 -11.42 15.85 10.44
N ARG A 105 -10.58 15.25 11.29
CA ARG A 105 -10.97 14.72 12.62
C ARG A 105 -12.16 13.77 12.56
N LEU A 106 -12.12 12.84 11.59
CA LEU A 106 -13.22 11.90 11.39
C LEU A 106 -13.29 10.84 12.48
N ASN A 107 -12.16 10.62 13.19
CA ASN A 107 -12.02 9.60 14.24
C ASN A 107 -12.31 8.18 13.73
N ILE A 108 -11.83 7.86 12.55
CA ILE A 108 -11.92 6.52 11.97
C ILE A 108 -10.94 5.62 12.74
N GLY A 109 -11.46 4.60 13.42
CA GLY A 109 -10.60 3.64 14.11
C GLY A 109 -9.70 2.86 13.14
N LYS A 110 -8.54 2.41 13.61
CA LYS A 110 -7.54 1.67 12.82
C LYS A 110 -8.15 0.52 11.99
N THR A 111 -8.97 -0.32 12.62
CA THR A 111 -9.61 -1.47 11.96
C THR A 111 -10.51 -1.04 10.80
N GLU A 112 -11.22 0.07 10.95
CA GLU A 112 -12.07 0.59 9.89
C GLU A 112 -11.23 1.21 8.76
N MET A 113 -10.14 1.93 9.07
CA MET A 113 -9.20 2.40 8.05
C MET A 113 -8.60 1.23 7.25
N GLU A 114 -8.23 0.13 7.92
CA GLU A 114 -7.76 -1.09 7.27
C GLU A 114 -8.82 -1.69 6.33
N ARG A 115 -10.10 -1.63 6.71
CA ARG A 115 -11.23 -2.09 5.85
C ARG A 115 -11.41 -1.21 4.62
N TYR A 116 -11.28 0.11 4.74
CA TYR A 116 -11.28 1.01 3.59
C TYR A 116 -10.09 0.74 2.68
N ALA A 117 -8.89 0.64 3.24
CA ALA A 117 -7.68 0.37 2.49
C ALA A 117 -7.76 -0.96 1.71
N ALA A 118 -8.28 -2.03 2.33
CA ALA A 118 -8.45 -3.34 1.69
C ALA A 118 -9.38 -3.32 0.46
N LYS A 119 -10.32 -2.35 0.38
CA LYS A 119 -11.16 -2.16 -0.82
C LYS A 119 -10.41 -1.55 -2.00
N LEU A 120 -9.27 -0.90 -1.75
CA LEU A 120 -8.44 -0.26 -2.77
C LEU A 120 -7.39 -1.22 -3.36
N GLY A 121 -6.90 -2.12 -2.54
CA GLY A 121 -5.93 -3.13 -2.94
C GLY A 121 -5.53 -4.03 -1.77
N ALA A 122 -5.07 -5.24 -2.07
CA ALA A 122 -4.69 -6.23 -1.05
C ALA A 122 -3.59 -5.71 -0.10
N ASP A 123 -2.63 -4.97 -0.64
CA ASP A 123 -1.48 -4.47 0.12
C ASP A 123 -1.78 -3.16 0.88
N CYS A 124 -2.87 -2.43 0.51
CA CYS A 124 -3.13 -1.10 1.08
C CYS A 124 -3.35 -1.16 2.59
N ALA A 125 -4.03 -2.19 3.09
CA ALA A 125 -4.32 -2.33 4.51
C ALA A 125 -3.05 -2.46 5.37
N PHE A 126 -1.98 -3.06 4.83
CA PHE A 126 -0.68 -3.13 5.50
C PHE A 126 -0.13 -1.75 5.87
N PHE A 127 -0.27 -0.78 4.96
CA PHE A 127 0.30 0.56 5.13
C PHE A 127 -0.47 1.44 6.10
N ILE A 128 -1.65 1.03 6.57
CA ILE A 128 -2.34 1.74 7.66
C ILE A 128 -1.51 1.71 8.94
N SER A 129 -0.86 0.59 9.21
CA SER A 129 0.00 0.42 10.41
C SER A 129 1.47 0.52 10.09
N SER A 130 1.91 0.10 8.90
CA SER A 130 3.32 0.03 8.49
C SER A 130 4.21 -0.68 9.52
N GLU A 131 3.72 -1.78 10.09
CA GLU A 131 4.47 -2.61 11.02
C GLU A 131 4.77 -3.97 10.38
N PRO A 132 5.91 -4.61 10.70
CA PRO A 132 6.21 -5.93 10.19
C PRO A 132 5.12 -6.94 10.51
N VAL A 133 4.61 -7.63 9.49
CA VAL A 133 3.55 -8.64 9.64
C VAL A 133 3.81 -9.88 8.81
N PHE A 134 3.35 -11.01 9.30
CA PHE A 134 3.17 -12.21 8.52
C PHE A 134 1.83 -12.13 7.81
N ALA A 135 1.83 -12.22 6.49
CA ALA A 135 0.64 -12.08 5.66
C ALA A 135 0.26 -13.44 5.05
N THR A 136 -1.04 -13.73 5.08
CA THR A 136 -1.66 -14.92 4.49
C THR A 136 -2.88 -14.53 3.65
N GLY A 137 -3.63 -15.53 3.17
CA GLY A 137 -4.73 -15.30 2.24
C GLY A 137 -4.21 -14.84 0.89
N ILE A 138 -4.74 -13.76 0.35
CA ILE A 138 -4.22 -13.09 -0.85
C ILE A 138 -3.21 -11.98 -0.52
N GLY A 139 -2.61 -12.01 0.68
CA GLY A 139 -1.75 -10.97 1.22
C GLY A 139 -2.50 -9.95 2.10
N ASN A 140 -3.69 -10.28 2.55
CA ASN A 140 -4.60 -9.37 3.25
C ASN A 140 -4.99 -9.82 4.68
N VAL A 141 -4.48 -10.97 5.12
CA VAL A 141 -4.68 -11.45 6.50
C VAL A 141 -3.38 -11.34 7.26
N PHE A 142 -3.32 -10.41 8.22
CA PHE A 142 -2.09 -10.05 8.91
C PHE A 142 -2.00 -10.66 10.30
N SER A 143 -0.81 -11.15 10.64
CA SER A 143 -0.45 -11.59 11.99
C SER A 143 0.84 -10.88 12.41
N PRO A 144 0.92 -10.30 13.62
CA PRO A 144 2.12 -9.65 14.10
C PRO A 144 3.31 -10.60 14.17
N ILE A 145 4.50 -10.11 13.83
CA ILE A 145 5.77 -10.82 14.00
C ILE A 145 6.53 -10.15 15.15
N LYS A 146 6.74 -10.89 16.23
CA LYS A 146 7.53 -10.41 17.36
C LYS A 146 9.02 -10.56 17.08
N GLY A 147 9.83 -9.58 17.47
CA GLY A 147 11.29 -9.67 17.47
C GLY A 147 11.96 -9.48 16.11
N ILE A 148 11.23 -9.36 15.00
CA ILE A 148 11.84 -9.27 13.66
C ILE A 148 12.64 -7.97 13.46
N LYS A 149 12.26 -6.88 14.12
CA LYS A 149 13.01 -5.62 14.05
C LYS A 149 14.39 -5.75 14.72
N GLU A 150 14.45 -6.47 15.82
CA GLU A 150 15.68 -6.76 16.54
C GLU A 150 16.59 -7.71 15.75
N THR A 151 16.00 -8.73 15.12
CA THR A 151 16.71 -9.67 14.25
C THR A 151 17.35 -8.96 13.05
N LEU A 152 16.67 -7.97 12.46
CA LEU A 152 17.18 -7.21 11.32
C LEU A 152 18.05 -6.00 11.71
N LYS A 153 18.23 -5.74 12.99
CA LYS A 153 19.06 -4.62 13.44
C LYS A 153 20.50 -4.78 12.99
N GLY A 154 21.02 -3.75 12.32
CA GLY A 154 22.40 -3.74 11.80
C GLY A 154 22.54 -4.29 10.37
N TYR A 155 21.49 -4.83 9.80
CA TYR A 155 21.48 -5.21 8.38
C TYR A 155 21.06 -4.05 7.49
N TYR A 156 21.58 -4.05 6.27
CA TYR A 156 21.24 -3.08 5.22
C TYR A 156 20.51 -3.79 4.09
N ILE A 157 19.53 -3.12 3.49
CA ILE A 157 18.83 -3.59 2.29
C ILE A 157 19.28 -2.76 1.09
N THR A 158 19.71 -3.42 0.02
CA THR A 158 19.99 -2.79 -1.27
C THR A 158 18.89 -3.18 -2.25
N ILE A 159 18.20 -2.20 -2.81
CA ILE A 159 17.12 -2.39 -3.78
C ILE A 159 17.67 -2.13 -5.18
N ILE A 160 17.57 -3.13 -6.03
CA ILE A 160 17.95 -3.03 -7.45
C ILE A 160 16.68 -3.08 -8.27
N LYS A 161 16.36 -1.98 -8.97
CA LYS A 161 15.19 -1.87 -9.86
C LYS A 161 15.68 -1.69 -11.30
N PRO A 162 15.68 -2.77 -12.12
CA PRO A 162 15.97 -2.66 -13.55
C PRO A 162 14.93 -1.82 -14.30
N ASN A 163 15.30 -1.30 -15.48
CA ASN A 163 14.38 -0.55 -16.34
C ASN A 163 13.38 -1.47 -17.08
N VAL A 164 12.78 -2.40 -16.33
CA VAL A 164 11.75 -3.31 -16.83
C VAL A 164 10.53 -3.17 -15.92
N ALA A 165 9.38 -2.96 -16.53
CA ALA A 165 8.10 -3.00 -15.84
C ALA A 165 7.58 -4.44 -15.84
N VAL A 166 7.15 -4.93 -14.68
CA VAL A 166 6.53 -6.25 -14.54
C VAL A 166 5.14 -6.07 -13.94
N SER A 167 4.14 -6.46 -14.68
CA SER A 167 2.76 -6.47 -14.21
C SER A 167 2.59 -7.58 -13.16
N THR A 168 1.97 -7.28 -12.03
CA THR A 168 1.62 -8.26 -10.99
C THR A 168 0.81 -9.42 -11.59
N LYS A 169 -0.13 -9.11 -12.50
CA LYS A 169 -0.95 -10.11 -13.18
C LYS A 169 -0.10 -11.08 -14.01
N GLU A 170 0.85 -10.58 -14.76
CA GLU A 170 1.76 -11.40 -15.57
C GLU A 170 2.70 -12.23 -14.69
N ALA A 171 3.22 -11.63 -13.61
CA ALA A 171 4.07 -12.33 -12.66
C ALA A 171 3.37 -13.56 -12.06
N TYR A 172 2.09 -13.41 -11.68
CA TYR A 172 1.31 -14.52 -11.10
C TYR A 172 0.73 -15.49 -12.14
N ALA A 173 0.56 -15.09 -13.41
CA ALA A 173 -0.06 -15.93 -14.43
C ALA A 173 0.70 -17.24 -14.69
N ASN A 174 2.03 -17.19 -14.60
CA ASN A 174 2.92 -18.30 -14.93
C ASN A 174 3.40 -19.07 -13.69
N ILE A 175 2.92 -18.73 -12.49
CA ILE A 175 3.30 -19.43 -11.27
C ILE A 175 2.57 -20.77 -11.17
N ILE A 176 3.34 -21.84 -11.03
CA ILE A 176 2.82 -23.17 -10.65
C ILE A 176 3.00 -23.31 -9.14
N PRO A 177 1.92 -23.17 -8.35
CA PRO A 177 2.04 -23.23 -6.90
C PRO A 177 2.46 -24.62 -6.43
N HIS A 178 3.42 -24.68 -5.52
CA HIS A 178 3.80 -25.91 -4.83
C HIS A 178 3.94 -25.65 -3.33
N LYS A 179 3.74 -26.69 -2.54
CA LYS A 179 3.94 -26.59 -1.10
C LYS A 179 5.44 -26.57 -0.80
N PRO A 180 5.96 -25.55 -0.12
CA PRO A 180 7.37 -25.48 0.22
C PRO A 180 7.73 -26.57 1.26
N LYS A 181 9.01 -26.97 1.30
CA LYS A 181 9.51 -27.91 2.33
C LYS A 181 9.46 -27.31 3.74
N ILE A 182 9.76 -26.01 3.83
CA ILE A 182 9.72 -25.23 5.08
C ILE A 182 8.79 -24.04 4.81
N CYS A 183 7.81 -23.81 5.68
CA CYS A 183 6.89 -22.70 5.52
C CYS A 183 7.57 -21.36 5.95
N CYS A 184 7.11 -20.25 5.39
CA CYS A 184 7.66 -18.93 5.72
C CYS A 184 7.59 -18.62 7.22
N ARG A 185 6.55 -19.12 7.91
CA ARG A 185 6.39 -18.94 9.37
C ARG A 185 7.52 -19.58 10.19
N ASP A 186 8.15 -20.64 9.67
CA ASP A 186 9.26 -21.30 10.34
C ASP A 186 10.61 -20.71 9.89
N ILE A 187 10.70 -20.26 8.65
CA ILE A 187 11.89 -19.57 8.13
C ILE A 187 12.18 -18.29 8.94
N ILE A 188 11.15 -17.48 9.24
CA ILE A 188 11.34 -16.21 9.97
C ILE A 188 11.80 -16.38 11.42
N LYS A 189 11.84 -17.58 11.94
CA LYS A 189 12.38 -17.90 13.28
C LYS A 189 13.85 -18.31 13.25
N GLN A 190 14.41 -18.51 12.07
CA GLN A 190 15.79 -18.93 11.87
C GLN A 190 16.71 -17.70 11.80
N PRO A 191 18.01 -17.84 12.12
CA PRO A 191 19.00 -16.80 11.87
C PRO A 191 19.06 -16.43 10.38
N ILE A 192 19.42 -15.18 10.07
CA ILE A 192 19.47 -14.68 8.69
C ILE A 192 20.56 -15.39 7.88
N GLU A 193 21.64 -15.82 8.53
CA GLU A 193 22.80 -16.46 7.90
C GLU A 193 22.56 -17.94 7.55
N THR A 194 21.42 -18.49 7.81
CA THR A 194 21.04 -19.88 7.44
C THR A 194 20.17 -19.86 6.18
#